data_a97a4b9610ad0dfd8272b3dd3724d287
#
_entry.id   a97a4b9610ad0dfd8272b3dd3724d287
#
_cell.length_a   1.000
_cell.length_b   1.000
_cell.length_c   1.000
_cell.angle_alpha   90.00
_cell.angle_beta   90.00
_cell.angle_gamma   90.00
#
_symmetry.space_group_name_H-M   'P 1'
#
loop_
_entity.id
_entity.type
_entity.pdbx_description
1 polymer ?
#
loop_
_entity_poly.entity_id
_entity_poly.type
_entity_poly.pdbx_seq_one_letter_code
_entity_poly.pdbx_strand_id
1 'polypeptide(L)'
;MKRAHHICTLTLLLAILSSTGLAQEQLPYIDDGLLDSTNIETLGLKPSPAVKTFTIFSPKDESMHYANGVVMTAFKGVLFCMWQCSLKDEDAPETSVVMSKSTDEGHTWSQPIVIAGANDNSYCTSGGWITTTDTLTAFINTWPNHLEPTGGFTRYMVTTDGCKWSNPEPVRMYNGQPMNGIIEQDPYPTASGRIIGAAHFQPGLHISPIYTHIPTGRYGWKRACFTFHDRNKQSRELEPSIYQRRDGTLVMLFRDQSSTFRKMASISKDNGNTWSEPAVTNIPDARVKQSAGNLPDGSAYLVGNPTGAKRRWPLVALFSCDGIHFDHALLLRAGGKNLQPQRYPGKAKTLGYNYPKSMVHNNKLYIAYATNKEDVECTVVDLEELKQILPTN
;
A
#
# COMPACT_ATOMS: atom_id res chain seq x y z
N MET A 1 -30.57 45.75 72.86
CA MET A 1 -29.54 45.56 71.80
C MET A 1 -29.29 44.09 71.65
N LYS A 2 -29.87 43.45 70.62
CA LYS A 2 -29.66 42.06 70.29
C LYS A 2 -29.00 42.02 68.87
N ARG A 3 -27.76 41.54 68.79
CA ARG A 3 -27.05 41.28 67.50
C ARG A 3 -27.53 39.96 66.92
N ALA A 4 -28.06 40.02 65.72
CA ALA A 4 -28.38 38.87 64.91
C ALA A 4 -27.10 38.43 64.16
N HIS A 5 -26.74 37.17 64.31
CA HIS A 5 -25.66 36.55 63.52
C HIS A 5 -26.30 35.93 62.30
N HIS A 6 -25.92 36.42 61.11
CA HIS A 6 -26.23 35.74 59.84
C HIS A 6 -25.15 34.71 59.57
N ILE A 7 -25.58 33.45 59.59
CA ILE A 7 -24.77 32.32 59.12
C ILE A 7 -24.96 32.20 57.61
N CYS A 8 -23.91 32.50 56.89
CA CYS A 8 -23.87 32.35 55.42
C CYS A 8 -23.46 30.91 55.12
N THR A 9 -24.42 30.08 54.70
CA THR A 9 -24.15 28.70 54.26
C THR A 9 -23.62 28.70 52.84
N LEU A 10 -22.33 28.44 52.68
CA LEU A 10 -21.66 28.31 51.39
C LEU A 10 -21.93 26.90 50.85
N THR A 11 -22.82 26.78 49.88
CA THR A 11 -23.08 25.54 49.19
C THR A 11 -22.00 25.34 48.12
N LEU A 12 -21.09 24.41 48.36
CA LEU A 12 -20.04 24.00 47.41
C LEU A 12 -20.67 23.10 46.37
N LEU A 13 -20.91 23.63 45.17
CA LEU A 13 -21.27 22.84 44.00
C LEU A 13 -20.02 22.12 43.51
N LEU A 14 -19.87 20.80 43.79
CA LEU A 14 -18.91 19.94 43.12
C LEU A 14 -19.40 19.71 41.68
N ALA A 15 -18.81 20.41 40.73
CA ALA A 15 -18.93 20.05 39.33
C ALA A 15 -18.09 18.77 39.09
N ILE A 16 -18.78 17.63 38.99
CA ILE A 16 -18.18 16.39 38.51
C ILE A 16 -17.92 16.59 37.02
N LEU A 17 -16.70 17.00 36.68
CA LEU A 17 -16.18 16.88 35.32
C LEU A 17 -16.05 15.39 35.03
N SER A 18 -17.09 14.81 34.43
CA SER A 18 -16.96 13.52 33.73
C SER A 18 -16.01 13.76 32.56
N SER A 19 -14.73 13.52 32.77
CA SER A 19 -13.80 13.30 31.67
C SER A 19 -14.27 12.03 30.96
N THR A 20 -15.06 12.19 29.92
CA THR A 20 -15.17 11.17 28.89
C THR A 20 -13.79 11.07 28.29
N GLY A 21 -12.94 10.22 28.85
CA GLY A 21 -11.70 9.81 28.25
C GLY A 21 -12.08 9.27 26.88
N LEU A 22 -11.77 10.00 25.82
CA LEU A 22 -11.80 9.47 24.48
C LEU A 22 -10.91 8.23 24.55
N ALA A 23 -11.51 7.05 24.41
CA ALA A 23 -10.77 5.81 24.37
C ALA A 23 -9.70 5.99 23.27
N GLN A 24 -8.44 5.88 23.66
CA GLN A 24 -7.34 5.99 22.70
C GLN A 24 -7.57 4.91 21.64
N GLU A 25 -7.62 5.35 20.38
CA GLU A 25 -7.84 4.46 19.25
C GLU A 25 -6.83 3.32 19.27
N GLN A 26 -7.33 2.09 19.25
CA GLN A 26 -6.45 0.94 19.21
C GLN A 26 -5.85 0.78 17.82
N LEU A 27 -4.53 0.93 17.75
CA LEU A 27 -3.77 0.68 16.52
C LEU A 27 -3.73 -0.83 16.20
N PRO A 28 -3.55 -1.21 14.93
CA PRO A 28 -3.34 -2.61 14.58
C PRO A 28 -2.09 -3.17 15.27
N TYR A 29 -2.18 -4.43 15.70
CA TYR A 29 -1.10 -5.11 16.39
C TYR A 29 -1.07 -6.62 16.09
N ILE A 30 0.03 -7.30 16.43
CA ILE A 30 0.19 -8.75 16.40
C ILE A 30 0.48 -9.26 17.82
N ASP A 31 0.20 -10.53 18.06
CA ASP A 31 0.60 -11.20 19.29
C ASP A 31 2.11 -11.43 19.35
N ASP A 32 2.65 -11.38 20.58
CA ASP A 32 4.00 -11.83 20.82
C ASP A 32 4.08 -13.34 20.55
N GLY A 33 5.01 -13.74 19.68
CA GLY A 33 5.18 -15.14 19.29
C GLY A 33 4.39 -15.60 18.07
N LEU A 34 3.54 -14.75 17.45
CA LEU A 34 2.93 -15.07 16.15
C LEU A 34 4.01 -15.32 15.07
N LEU A 35 5.14 -14.65 15.17
CA LEU A 35 6.28 -14.77 14.27
C LEU A 35 7.55 -15.11 15.07
N ASP A 36 8.20 -16.22 14.71
CA ASP A 36 9.49 -16.61 15.29
C ASP A 36 10.65 -15.89 14.61
N SER A 37 11.10 -14.81 15.20
CA SER A 37 12.21 -13.99 14.66
C SER A 37 13.56 -14.72 14.63
N THR A 38 13.72 -15.86 15.33
CA THR A 38 14.94 -16.69 15.31
C THR A 38 15.01 -17.55 14.06
N ASN A 39 13.87 -17.94 13.50
CA ASN A 39 13.77 -18.62 12.22
C ASN A 39 13.66 -17.59 11.09
N ILE A 40 14.78 -17.05 10.67
CA ILE A 40 14.80 -15.94 9.72
C ILE A 40 14.27 -16.30 8.33
N GLU A 41 14.28 -17.58 7.91
CA GLU A 41 13.88 -18.00 6.58
C GLU A 41 12.36 -18.02 6.40
N THR A 42 11.61 -18.37 7.43
CA THR A 42 10.17 -18.57 7.37
C THR A 42 9.40 -17.87 8.50
N LEU A 43 10.10 -17.28 9.48
CA LEU A 43 9.52 -16.75 10.73
C LEU A 43 8.69 -17.81 11.48
N GLY A 44 9.11 -19.09 11.43
CA GLY A 44 8.44 -20.23 12.05
C GLY A 44 7.21 -20.74 11.28
N LEU A 45 6.82 -20.08 10.20
CA LEU A 45 5.64 -20.44 9.42
C LEU A 45 5.94 -21.63 8.48
N LYS A 46 4.90 -22.42 8.23
CA LYS A 46 4.97 -23.58 7.33
C LYS A 46 4.46 -23.21 5.93
N PRO A 47 5.02 -23.80 4.87
CA PRO A 47 4.43 -23.71 3.54
C PRO A 47 2.99 -24.24 3.52
N SER A 48 2.14 -23.63 2.70
CA SER A 48 0.74 -24.02 2.54
C SER A 48 0.47 -24.41 1.08
N PRO A 49 -0.33 -25.46 0.80
CA PRO A 49 -0.76 -25.83 -0.54
C PRO A 49 -1.67 -24.76 -1.18
N ALA A 50 -2.35 -23.93 -0.37
CA ALA A 50 -3.16 -22.82 -0.84
C ALA A 50 -2.34 -21.73 -1.57
N VAL A 51 -1.01 -21.75 -1.47
CA VAL A 51 -0.12 -20.72 -1.99
C VAL A 51 0.58 -21.24 -3.26
N LYS A 52 0.33 -20.55 -4.39
CA LYS A 52 0.99 -20.85 -5.68
C LYS A 52 1.65 -19.59 -6.22
N THR A 53 2.78 -19.71 -6.90
CA THR A 53 3.50 -18.56 -7.46
C THR A 53 3.73 -18.76 -8.95
N PHE A 54 3.51 -17.69 -9.71
CA PHE A 54 3.68 -17.62 -11.16
C PHE A 54 4.60 -16.46 -11.51
N THR A 55 5.43 -16.65 -12.53
CA THR A 55 6.31 -15.60 -13.05
C THR A 55 5.55 -14.78 -14.09
N ILE A 56 5.45 -13.46 -13.86
CA ILE A 56 4.90 -12.51 -14.82
C ILE A 56 5.95 -12.11 -15.84
N PHE A 57 7.15 -11.80 -15.35
CA PHE A 57 8.29 -11.38 -16.17
C PHE A 57 9.59 -11.83 -15.53
N SER A 58 10.51 -12.28 -16.36
CA SER A 58 11.89 -12.57 -15.99
C SER A 58 12.81 -12.00 -17.06
N PRO A 59 13.76 -11.13 -16.69
CA PRO A 59 14.68 -10.55 -17.68
C PRO A 59 15.58 -11.64 -18.28
N LYS A 60 15.79 -11.53 -19.57
CA LYS A 60 16.75 -12.32 -20.34
C LYS A 60 17.93 -11.42 -20.70
N ASP A 61 19.00 -12.03 -21.23
CA ASP A 61 20.20 -11.35 -21.63
C ASP A 61 19.92 -10.02 -22.39
N GLU A 62 20.64 -8.97 -22.06
CA GLU A 62 20.55 -7.62 -22.63
C GLU A 62 19.20 -6.91 -22.53
N SER A 63 18.26 -7.46 -21.76
CA SER A 63 16.96 -6.83 -21.54
C SER A 63 17.01 -5.87 -20.33
N MET A 64 15.86 -5.28 -19.98
CA MET A 64 15.70 -4.47 -18.79
C MET A 64 15.84 -5.32 -17.54
N HIS A 65 16.93 -5.15 -16.79
CA HIS A 65 17.28 -5.98 -15.65
C HIS A 65 16.76 -5.43 -14.30
N TYR A 66 16.19 -4.25 -14.31
CA TYR A 66 15.57 -3.65 -13.12
C TYR A 66 14.06 -3.64 -13.27
N ALA A 67 13.35 -4.18 -12.28
CA ALA A 67 11.88 -4.14 -12.18
C ALA A 67 11.46 -3.84 -10.74
N ASN A 68 10.53 -2.91 -10.54
CA ASN A 68 9.99 -2.55 -9.23
C ASN A 68 8.62 -1.87 -9.34
N GLY A 69 8.01 -1.52 -8.19
CA GLY A 69 6.74 -0.80 -8.17
C GLY A 69 5.60 -1.57 -8.85
N VAL A 70 5.57 -2.88 -8.66
CA VAL A 70 4.58 -3.76 -9.28
C VAL A 70 3.19 -3.45 -8.74
N VAL A 71 2.21 -3.24 -9.62
CA VAL A 71 0.81 -3.03 -9.28
C VAL A 71 -0.08 -3.85 -10.23
N MET A 72 -1.15 -4.42 -9.70
CA MET A 72 -2.01 -5.30 -10.48
C MET A 72 -3.49 -5.04 -10.23
N THR A 73 -4.32 -5.32 -11.23
CA THR A 73 -5.77 -5.19 -11.16
C THR A 73 -6.47 -6.19 -12.09
N ALA A 74 -7.78 -6.31 -11.95
CA ALA A 74 -8.65 -7.06 -12.86
C ALA A 74 -9.61 -6.11 -13.58
N PHE A 75 -9.77 -6.30 -14.89
CA PHE A 75 -10.73 -5.55 -15.69
C PHE A 75 -11.32 -6.44 -16.78
N LYS A 76 -12.66 -6.56 -16.82
CA LYS A 76 -13.39 -7.39 -17.79
C LYS A 76 -12.87 -8.83 -17.89
N GLY A 77 -12.59 -9.45 -16.74
CA GLY A 77 -12.10 -10.83 -16.66
C GLY A 77 -10.62 -11.05 -17.02
N VAL A 78 -9.89 -9.99 -17.33
CA VAL A 78 -8.45 -10.03 -17.63
C VAL A 78 -7.68 -9.42 -16.47
N LEU A 79 -6.58 -10.05 -16.07
CA LEU A 79 -5.64 -9.48 -15.11
C LEU A 79 -4.64 -8.57 -15.85
N PHE A 80 -4.36 -7.43 -15.25
CA PHE A 80 -3.39 -6.45 -15.72
C PHE A 80 -2.34 -6.24 -14.64
N CYS A 81 -1.09 -6.29 -15.01
CA CYS A 81 0.03 -6.01 -14.13
C CYS A 81 0.95 -5.00 -14.81
N MET A 82 1.26 -3.87 -14.14
CA MET A 82 2.26 -2.93 -14.62
C MET A 82 3.35 -2.74 -13.57
N TRP A 83 4.52 -2.37 -14.05
CA TRP A 83 5.67 -2.07 -13.19
C TRP A 83 6.61 -1.10 -13.89
N GLN A 84 7.44 -0.44 -13.12
CA GLN A 84 8.55 0.36 -13.65
C GLN A 84 9.74 -0.54 -13.96
N CYS A 85 10.40 -0.31 -15.06
CA CYS A 85 11.62 -1.01 -15.42
C CYS A 85 12.63 -0.09 -16.11
N SER A 86 13.92 -0.45 -15.96
CA SER A 86 15.06 0.20 -16.58
C SER A 86 16.09 -0.84 -17.00
N LEU A 87 17.13 -0.43 -17.71
CA LEU A 87 18.20 -1.34 -18.10
C LEU A 87 18.90 -1.96 -16.90
N LYS A 88 19.13 -1.18 -15.82
CA LYS A 88 19.98 -1.64 -14.72
C LYS A 88 19.62 -1.06 -13.35
N ASP A 89 19.43 0.25 -13.26
CA ASP A 89 19.41 0.99 -12.01
C ASP A 89 18.02 1.52 -11.64
N GLU A 90 17.75 1.68 -10.34
CA GLU A 90 16.57 2.39 -9.87
C GLU A 90 16.64 3.86 -10.30
N ASP A 91 15.50 4.40 -10.75
CA ASP A 91 15.35 5.80 -11.17
C ASP A 91 16.33 6.24 -12.28
N ALA A 92 16.71 5.29 -13.14
CA ALA A 92 17.50 5.61 -14.32
C ALA A 92 16.71 6.47 -15.31
N PRO A 93 17.36 7.34 -16.09
CA PRO A 93 16.67 8.26 -17.01
C PRO A 93 15.75 7.58 -18.03
N GLU A 94 16.06 6.33 -18.40
CA GLU A 94 15.28 5.52 -19.33
C GLU A 94 14.15 4.73 -18.66
N THR A 95 13.95 4.88 -17.33
CA THR A 95 12.91 4.16 -16.60
C THR A 95 11.54 4.40 -17.20
N SER A 96 10.89 3.33 -17.59
CA SER A 96 9.59 3.32 -18.28
C SER A 96 8.61 2.42 -17.53
N VAL A 97 7.31 2.61 -17.76
CA VAL A 97 6.27 1.73 -17.23
C VAL A 97 5.86 0.76 -18.33
N VAL A 98 5.96 -0.53 -18.00
CA VAL A 98 5.52 -1.63 -18.85
C VAL A 98 4.33 -2.35 -18.24
N MET A 99 3.59 -3.06 -19.06
CA MET A 99 2.38 -3.77 -18.66
C MET A 99 2.33 -5.15 -19.32
N SER A 100 1.86 -6.16 -18.58
CA SER A 100 1.54 -7.50 -19.05
C SER A 100 0.09 -7.85 -18.68
N LYS A 101 -0.51 -8.80 -19.42
CA LYS A 101 -1.89 -9.25 -19.24
C LYS A 101 -1.96 -10.77 -19.10
N SER A 102 -2.93 -11.25 -18.29
CA SER A 102 -3.28 -12.66 -18.19
C SER A 102 -4.78 -12.84 -18.39
N THR A 103 -5.16 -13.85 -19.19
CA THR A 103 -6.54 -14.26 -19.45
C THR A 103 -6.90 -15.59 -18.81
N ASP A 104 -5.99 -16.17 -18.05
CA ASP A 104 -6.08 -17.49 -17.42
C ASP A 104 -5.79 -17.44 -15.92
N GLU A 105 -6.32 -16.40 -15.25
CA GLU A 105 -6.21 -16.19 -13.81
C GLU A 105 -4.76 -16.12 -13.27
N GLY A 106 -3.83 -15.65 -14.11
CA GLY A 106 -2.44 -15.42 -13.71
C GLY A 106 -1.50 -16.58 -13.95
N HIS A 107 -1.95 -17.67 -14.57
CA HIS A 107 -1.10 -18.82 -14.89
C HIS A 107 -0.07 -18.50 -15.98
N THR A 108 -0.51 -17.77 -17.02
CA THR A 108 0.37 -17.29 -18.08
C THR A 108 0.18 -15.78 -18.33
N TRP A 109 1.23 -15.14 -18.82
CA TRP A 109 1.26 -13.71 -19.02
C TRP A 109 1.79 -13.34 -20.40
N SER A 110 1.22 -12.28 -20.98
CA SER A 110 1.71 -11.74 -22.25
C SER A 110 3.12 -11.17 -22.12
N GLN A 111 3.84 -11.03 -23.23
CA GLN A 111 5.06 -10.23 -23.24
C GLN A 111 4.74 -8.80 -22.79
N PRO A 112 5.64 -8.16 -22.01
CA PRO A 112 5.44 -6.79 -21.58
C PRO A 112 5.43 -5.81 -22.76
N ILE A 113 4.53 -4.83 -22.69
CA ILE A 113 4.51 -3.68 -23.60
C ILE A 113 4.73 -2.39 -22.82
N VAL A 114 5.44 -1.43 -23.43
CA VAL A 114 5.60 -0.10 -22.83
C VAL A 114 4.28 0.65 -22.94
N ILE A 115 3.74 1.12 -21.82
CA ILE A 115 2.54 1.96 -21.77
C ILE A 115 2.88 3.43 -21.49
N ALA A 116 3.98 3.71 -20.77
CA ALA A 116 4.48 5.06 -20.57
C ALA A 116 6.01 5.04 -20.62
N GLY A 117 6.58 5.63 -21.65
CA GLY A 117 8.02 5.68 -21.85
C GLY A 117 8.66 6.92 -21.22
N ALA A 118 9.94 6.80 -20.89
CA ALA A 118 10.79 7.94 -20.59
C ALA A 118 11.01 8.84 -21.82
N ASN A 119 11.40 10.07 -21.60
CA ASN A 119 11.83 11.02 -22.62
C ASN A 119 13.03 11.83 -22.11
N ASP A 120 13.58 12.73 -22.95
CA ASP A 120 14.78 13.50 -22.62
C ASP A 120 14.67 14.32 -21.31
N ASN A 121 13.46 14.64 -20.88
CA ASN A 121 13.19 15.53 -19.73
C ASN A 121 12.62 14.82 -18.52
N SER A 122 12.19 13.55 -18.62
CA SER A 122 11.57 12.83 -17.53
C SER A 122 11.56 11.33 -17.73
N TYR A 123 11.56 10.59 -16.61
CA TYR A 123 11.28 9.17 -16.60
C TYR A 123 9.91 8.89 -15.95
N CYS A 124 9.41 7.66 -16.07
CA CYS A 124 8.09 7.26 -15.59
C CYS A 124 8.16 6.10 -14.60
N THR A 125 7.32 6.14 -13.55
CA THR A 125 7.12 5.04 -12.62
C THR A 125 5.64 4.67 -12.49
N SER A 126 5.36 3.43 -12.07
CA SER A 126 4.00 2.97 -11.84
C SER A 126 3.39 3.65 -10.61
N GLY A 127 2.16 4.09 -10.72
CA GLY A 127 1.36 4.63 -9.62
C GLY A 127 0.42 3.58 -9.04
N GLY A 128 -0.67 3.30 -9.72
CA GLY A 128 -1.70 2.36 -9.29
C GLY A 128 -2.82 2.25 -10.30
N TRP A 129 -3.90 1.58 -9.91
CA TRP A 129 -5.05 1.35 -10.78
C TRP A 129 -6.35 1.82 -10.14
N ILE A 130 -7.30 2.24 -10.97
CA ILE A 130 -8.72 2.25 -10.62
C ILE A 130 -9.49 1.58 -11.75
N THR A 131 -10.31 0.59 -11.37
CA THR A 131 -11.21 -0.13 -12.28
C THR A 131 -12.65 0.28 -12.01
N THR A 132 -13.38 0.61 -13.07
CA THR A 132 -14.84 0.75 -13.08
C THR A 132 -15.42 -0.31 -14.03
N THR A 133 -16.76 -0.41 -14.13
CA THR A 133 -17.39 -1.33 -15.08
C THR A 133 -16.91 -1.10 -16.51
N ASP A 134 -16.73 0.14 -16.92
CA ASP A 134 -16.49 0.51 -18.32
C ASP A 134 -15.06 0.90 -18.63
N THR A 135 -14.29 1.31 -17.60
CA THR A 135 -12.94 1.84 -17.82
C THR A 135 -11.94 1.30 -16.83
N LEU A 136 -10.73 1.11 -17.32
CA LEU A 136 -9.53 0.91 -16.53
C LEU A 136 -8.66 2.16 -16.59
N THR A 137 -8.36 2.74 -15.44
CA THR A 137 -7.47 3.90 -15.29
C THR A 137 -6.14 3.46 -14.71
N ALA A 138 -5.06 3.72 -15.42
CA ALA A 138 -3.67 3.55 -14.95
C ALA A 138 -3.15 4.89 -14.45
N PHE A 139 -2.64 4.95 -13.22
CA PHE A 139 -1.88 6.09 -12.72
C PHE A 139 -0.40 5.89 -13.01
N ILE A 140 0.19 6.89 -13.64
CA ILE A 140 1.59 6.93 -14.03
C ILE A 140 2.24 8.15 -13.39
N ASN A 141 3.32 7.96 -12.66
CA ASN A 141 4.09 9.06 -12.12
C ASN A 141 5.16 9.48 -13.13
N THR A 142 5.21 10.75 -13.44
CA THR A 142 6.23 11.37 -14.29
C THR A 142 7.19 12.15 -13.40
N TRP A 143 8.48 11.90 -13.55
CA TRP A 143 9.56 12.49 -12.76
C TRP A 143 10.43 13.37 -13.64
N PRO A 144 10.22 14.70 -13.63
CA PRO A 144 11.06 15.63 -14.41
C PRO A 144 12.50 15.64 -13.90
N ASN A 145 13.47 15.51 -14.80
CA ASN A 145 14.89 15.41 -14.47
C ASN A 145 15.48 16.70 -13.85
N HIS A 146 14.80 17.83 -14.05
CA HIS A 146 15.27 19.16 -13.62
C HIS A 146 14.67 19.65 -12.31
N LEU A 147 13.78 18.88 -11.67
CA LEU A 147 13.17 19.30 -10.41
C LEU A 147 14.13 19.14 -9.22
N GLU A 148 14.35 20.27 -8.53
CA GLU A 148 15.07 20.30 -7.25
C GLU A 148 14.20 20.96 -6.16
N PRO A 149 13.95 20.28 -5.05
CA PRO A 149 14.29 18.88 -4.80
C PRO A 149 13.55 17.92 -5.72
N THR A 150 14.11 16.73 -5.97
CA THR A 150 13.52 15.68 -6.80
C THR A 150 12.05 15.47 -6.45
N GLY A 151 11.22 15.37 -7.47
CA GLY A 151 9.78 15.20 -7.32
C GLY A 151 9.10 14.74 -8.59
N GLY A 152 7.83 14.38 -8.48
CA GLY A 152 7.05 13.86 -9.58
C GLY A 152 5.57 14.28 -9.54
N PHE A 153 4.87 14.01 -10.63
CA PHE A 153 3.46 14.34 -10.85
C PHE A 153 2.72 13.11 -11.36
N THR A 154 1.56 12.82 -10.79
CA THR A 154 0.71 11.73 -11.28
C THR A 154 -0.10 12.17 -12.50
N ARG A 155 0.02 11.38 -13.55
CA ARG A 155 -0.86 11.39 -14.71
C ARG A 155 -1.72 10.14 -14.74
N TYR A 156 -2.76 10.13 -15.53
CA TYR A 156 -3.55 8.94 -15.80
C TYR A 156 -3.67 8.65 -17.29
N MET A 157 -3.81 7.38 -17.60
CA MET A 157 -4.18 6.87 -18.91
C MET A 157 -5.41 5.99 -18.77
N VAL A 158 -6.24 5.90 -19.78
CA VAL A 158 -7.52 5.20 -19.75
C VAL A 158 -7.63 4.24 -20.91
N THR A 159 -8.21 3.09 -20.62
CA THR A 159 -8.66 2.14 -21.64
C THR A 159 -10.09 1.67 -21.35
N THR A 160 -10.84 1.36 -22.40
CA THR A 160 -12.15 0.72 -22.33
C THR A 160 -12.13 -0.74 -22.78
N ASP A 161 -11.06 -1.14 -23.48
CA ASP A 161 -10.88 -2.47 -24.08
C ASP A 161 -9.63 -3.22 -23.56
N GLY A 162 -8.83 -2.56 -22.72
CA GLY A 162 -7.57 -3.11 -22.21
C GLY A 162 -6.45 -3.18 -23.25
N CYS A 163 -6.64 -2.60 -24.45
CA CYS A 163 -5.69 -2.66 -25.55
C CYS A 163 -5.26 -1.28 -26.01
N LYS A 164 -6.21 -0.37 -26.23
CA LYS A 164 -5.95 1.00 -26.67
C LYS A 164 -5.98 1.93 -25.46
N TRP A 165 -4.92 2.70 -25.28
CA TRP A 165 -4.76 3.63 -24.18
C TRP A 165 -4.88 5.08 -24.66
N SER A 166 -5.48 5.93 -23.83
CA SER A 166 -5.49 7.38 -24.06
C SER A 166 -4.09 7.96 -23.92
N ASN A 167 -3.90 9.17 -24.40
CA ASN A 167 -2.73 9.97 -24.02
C ASN A 167 -2.72 10.23 -22.50
N PRO A 168 -1.54 10.38 -21.89
CA PRO A 168 -1.42 10.71 -20.48
C PRO A 168 -1.97 12.11 -20.16
N GLU A 169 -2.92 12.19 -19.21
CA GLU A 169 -3.53 13.43 -18.72
C GLU A 169 -3.21 13.65 -17.23
N PRO A 170 -3.07 14.87 -16.75
CA PRO A 170 -2.79 15.12 -15.34
C PRO A 170 -3.98 14.74 -14.44
N VAL A 171 -3.72 14.05 -13.34
CA VAL A 171 -4.70 13.91 -12.26
C VAL A 171 -4.98 15.29 -11.67
N ARG A 172 -6.26 15.59 -11.38
CA ARG A 172 -6.66 16.93 -10.95
C ARG A 172 -7.25 16.95 -9.55
N MET A 173 -6.90 17.99 -8.81
CA MET A 173 -7.50 18.34 -7.53
C MET A 173 -8.94 18.90 -7.75
N TYR A 174 -9.71 19.04 -6.66
CA TYR A 174 -11.10 19.53 -6.71
C TYR A 174 -11.23 20.96 -7.26
N ASN A 175 -10.17 21.75 -7.18
CA ASN A 175 -10.12 23.11 -7.74
C ASN A 175 -9.69 23.15 -9.22
N GLY A 176 -9.60 21.98 -9.88
CA GLY A 176 -9.22 21.85 -11.27
C GLY A 176 -7.72 21.88 -11.55
N GLN A 177 -6.89 22.23 -10.58
CA GLN A 177 -5.43 22.27 -10.75
C GLN A 177 -4.86 20.85 -10.83
N PRO A 178 -3.78 20.63 -11.60
CA PRO A 178 -3.03 19.39 -11.56
C PRO A 178 -2.59 19.03 -10.13
N MET A 179 -2.58 17.72 -9.80
CA MET A 179 -2.05 17.25 -8.54
C MET A 179 -0.54 17.45 -8.51
N ASN A 180 -0.08 18.26 -7.56
CA ASN A 180 1.35 18.51 -7.34
C ASN A 180 1.96 17.43 -6.44
N GLY A 181 2.04 16.21 -6.94
CA GLY A 181 2.52 15.04 -6.18
C GLY A 181 2.29 13.74 -6.91
N ILE A 182 2.75 12.65 -6.29
CA ILE A 182 2.67 11.30 -6.84
C ILE A 182 1.76 10.39 -6.02
N ILE A 183 1.09 9.46 -6.70
CA ILE A 183 0.35 8.32 -6.13
C ILE A 183 1.19 7.07 -6.35
N GLU A 184 1.49 6.33 -5.30
CA GLU A 184 2.35 5.13 -5.36
C GLU A 184 1.63 3.83 -5.00
N GLN A 185 0.36 3.91 -4.67
CA GLN A 185 -0.47 2.77 -4.29
C GLN A 185 -1.85 2.91 -4.93
N ASP A 186 -2.54 1.79 -5.18
CA ASP A 186 -3.93 1.86 -5.64
C ASP A 186 -4.77 2.58 -4.60
N PRO A 187 -5.60 3.53 -5.03
CA PRO A 187 -6.60 4.10 -4.16
C PRO A 187 -7.61 3.04 -3.70
N TYR A 188 -8.10 3.19 -2.48
CA TYR A 188 -9.01 2.28 -1.82
C TYR A 188 -10.45 2.75 -1.94
N PRO A 189 -11.36 1.99 -2.58
CA PRO A 189 -12.78 2.31 -2.63
C PRO A 189 -13.47 1.92 -1.32
N THR A 190 -14.13 2.86 -0.67
CA THR A 190 -14.92 2.61 0.54
C THR A 190 -16.34 2.13 0.18
N ALA A 191 -17.03 1.50 1.13
CA ALA A 191 -18.43 1.08 0.97
C ALA A 191 -19.38 2.26 0.65
N SER A 192 -19.03 3.49 1.02
CA SER A 192 -19.80 4.70 0.69
C SER A 192 -19.59 5.20 -0.74
N GLY A 193 -18.75 4.55 -1.55
CA GLY A 193 -18.39 4.99 -2.90
C GLY A 193 -17.33 6.09 -2.94
N ARG A 194 -16.80 6.54 -1.78
CA ARG A 194 -15.65 7.43 -1.74
C ARG A 194 -14.38 6.64 -2.03
N ILE A 195 -13.47 7.25 -2.76
CA ILE A 195 -12.14 6.68 -3.02
C ILE A 195 -11.14 7.39 -2.11
N ILE A 196 -10.40 6.63 -1.33
CA ILE A 196 -9.35 7.10 -0.42
C ILE A 196 -8.00 6.72 -0.99
N GLY A 197 -7.04 7.60 -0.85
CA GLY A 197 -5.65 7.34 -1.21
C GLY A 197 -4.71 8.19 -0.38
N ALA A 198 -3.46 8.22 -0.77
CA ALA A 198 -2.52 9.20 -0.31
C ALA A 198 -1.58 9.59 -1.46
N ALA A 199 -1.09 10.82 -1.42
CA ALA A 199 -0.12 11.30 -2.38
C ALA A 199 1.07 11.94 -1.66
N HIS A 200 2.25 11.80 -2.27
CA HIS A 200 3.46 12.48 -1.83
C HIS A 200 3.55 13.82 -2.55
N PHE A 201 3.23 14.89 -1.83
CA PHE A 201 3.14 16.24 -2.39
C PHE A 201 4.48 16.97 -2.42
N GLN A 202 4.62 17.81 -3.44
CA GLN A 202 5.75 18.72 -3.58
C GLN A 202 5.58 19.98 -2.69
N PRO A 203 6.68 20.62 -2.28
CA PRO A 203 8.07 20.14 -2.37
C PRO A 203 8.39 19.06 -1.33
N GLY A 204 9.41 18.24 -1.60
CA GLY A 204 9.96 17.29 -0.62
C GLY A 204 9.18 16.00 -0.43
N LEU A 205 8.21 15.69 -1.29
CA LEU A 205 7.45 14.42 -1.28
C LEU A 205 6.77 14.14 0.07
N HIS A 206 6.12 15.16 0.65
CA HIS A 206 5.38 14.99 1.90
C HIS A 206 4.05 14.31 1.68
N ILE A 207 3.81 13.23 2.43
CA ILE A 207 2.57 12.50 2.34
C ILE A 207 1.38 13.30 2.88
N SER A 208 0.26 13.19 2.20
CA SER A 208 -1.05 13.57 2.72
C SER A 208 -2.08 12.55 2.27
N PRO A 209 -3.02 12.15 3.14
CA PRO A 209 -4.20 11.44 2.71
C PRO A 209 -5.00 12.30 1.73
N ILE A 210 -5.61 11.64 0.76
CA ILE A 210 -6.46 12.28 -0.25
C ILE A 210 -7.74 11.47 -0.43
N TYR A 211 -8.80 12.12 -0.89
CA TYR A 211 -10.04 11.45 -1.25
C TYR A 211 -10.75 12.13 -2.42
N THR A 212 -11.55 11.35 -3.13
CA THR A 212 -12.46 11.86 -4.16
C THR A 212 -13.79 11.09 -4.14
N HIS A 213 -14.85 11.70 -4.65
CA HIS A 213 -16.14 11.04 -4.92
C HIS A 213 -16.29 10.66 -6.40
N ILE A 214 -15.25 10.90 -7.20
CA ILE A 214 -15.28 10.55 -8.62
C ILE A 214 -14.81 9.11 -8.79
N PRO A 215 -15.67 8.18 -9.26
CA PRO A 215 -15.34 6.75 -9.30
C PRO A 215 -14.12 6.39 -10.13
N THR A 216 -13.74 7.24 -11.08
CA THR A 216 -12.56 7.02 -11.93
C THR A 216 -11.26 7.53 -11.32
N GLY A 217 -11.32 8.31 -10.23
CA GLY A 217 -10.14 8.89 -9.59
C GLY A 217 -9.31 9.86 -10.43
N ARG A 218 -9.81 10.33 -11.58
CA ARG A 218 -9.05 11.19 -12.49
C ARG A 218 -9.02 12.64 -12.06
N TYR A 219 -10.02 13.09 -11.28
CA TYR A 219 -10.16 14.46 -10.81
C TYR A 219 -10.96 14.54 -9.51
N GLY A 220 -11.13 15.75 -8.98
CA GLY A 220 -11.92 16.00 -7.79
C GLY A 220 -11.25 15.62 -6.49
N TRP A 221 -9.94 15.37 -6.50
CA TRP A 221 -9.20 15.00 -5.30
C TRP A 221 -9.13 16.15 -4.31
N LYS A 222 -9.38 15.83 -3.05
CA LYS A 222 -9.20 16.73 -1.91
C LYS A 222 -8.11 16.18 -1.01
N ARG A 223 -7.30 17.05 -0.43
CA ARG A 223 -6.38 16.68 0.64
C ARG A 223 -7.16 16.55 1.93
N ALA A 224 -6.95 15.46 2.63
CA ALA A 224 -7.30 15.31 4.03
C ALA A 224 -6.12 15.71 4.92
N CYS A 225 -6.35 15.81 6.23
CA CYS A 225 -5.32 16.21 7.17
C CYS A 225 -5.10 15.14 8.22
N PHE A 226 -3.85 14.93 8.62
CA PHE A 226 -3.58 14.37 9.94
C PHE A 226 -3.94 15.40 11.00
N THR A 227 -4.55 14.98 12.11
CA THR A 227 -4.92 15.87 13.22
C THR A 227 -3.69 16.54 13.83
N PHE A 228 -2.58 15.82 13.82
CA PHE A 228 -1.26 16.35 14.14
C PHE A 228 -0.23 15.67 13.24
N HIS A 229 0.77 16.43 12.78
CA HIS A 229 1.84 15.90 11.93
C HIS A 229 3.13 16.67 12.15
N ASP A 230 3.97 16.16 13.05
CA ASP A 230 5.32 16.70 13.26
C ASP A 230 6.28 16.11 12.22
N ARG A 231 6.51 16.87 11.15
CA ARG A 231 7.40 16.47 10.05
C ARG A 231 8.85 16.23 10.47
N ASN A 232 9.26 16.72 11.63
CA ASN A 232 10.60 16.48 12.16
C ASN A 232 10.74 15.10 12.81
N LYS A 233 9.63 14.50 13.24
CA LYS A 233 9.57 13.20 13.90
C LYS A 233 9.13 12.06 12.98
N GLN A 234 8.46 12.38 11.88
CA GLN A 234 7.89 11.38 10.99
C GLN A 234 8.69 11.21 9.72
N SER A 235 8.58 10.02 9.15
CA SER A 235 9.16 9.71 7.85
C SER A 235 8.49 10.53 6.75
N ARG A 236 9.30 10.94 5.80
CA ARG A 236 8.87 11.66 4.61
C ARG A 236 8.21 10.73 3.56
N GLU A 237 8.63 9.46 3.52
CA GLU A 237 8.23 8.48 2.51
C GLU A 237 7.49 7.33 3.18
N LEU A 238 6.20 7.48 3.38
CA LEU A 238 5.40 6.57 4.18
C LEU A 238 4.72 5.46 3.36
N GLU A 239 4.68 5.55 2.03
CA GLU A 239 4.17 4.52 1.11
C GLU A 239 2.90 3.81 1.63
N PRO A 240 1.76 4.51 1.77
CA PRO A 240 0.60 4.03 2.51
C PRO A 240 -0.17 2.92 1.80
N SER A 241 -0.86 2.11 2.60
CA SER A 241 -1.80 1.08 2.17
C SER A 241 -3.00 1.08 3.12
N ILE A 242 -4.21 0.77 2.63
CA ILE A 242 -5.44 1.04 3.36
C ILE A 242 -6.30 -0.22 3.45
N TYR A 243 -6.97 -0.40 4.59
CA TYR A 243 -8.09 -1.30 4.78
C TYR A 243 -9.17 -0.64 5.64
N GLN A 244 -10.36 -1.24 5.68
CA GLN A 244 -11.48 -0.76 6.48
C GLN A 244 -11.86 -1.82 7.52
N ARG A 245 -12.10 -1.42 8.76
CA ARG A 245 -12.68 -2.26 9.83
C ARG A 245 -14.17 -2.45 9.59
N ARG A 246 -14.76 -3.46 10.21
CA ARG A 246 -16.21 -3.74 10.11
C ARG A 246 -17.08 -2.61 10.65
N ASP A 247 -16.58 -1.83 11.60
CA ASP A 247 -17.26 -0.63 12.14
C ASP A 247 -17.18 0.60 11.22
N GLY A 248 -16.55 0.47 10.05
CA GLY A 248 -16.36 1.55 9.09
C GLY A 248 -15.09 2.37 9.29
N THR A 249 -14.35 2.15 10.37
CA THR A 249 -13.07 2.82 10.63
C THR A 249 -12.06 2.49 9.53
N LEU A 250 -11.46 3.52 8.93
CA LEU A 250 -10.38 3.35 7.96
C LEU A 250 -9.03 3.31 8.68
N VAL A 251 -8.17 2.41 8.27
CA VAL A 251 -6.79 2.28 8.77
C VAL A 251 -5.83 2.44 7.60
N MET A 252 -4.88 3.35 7.74
CA MET A 252 -3.80 3.57 6.80
C MET A 252 -2.49 3.12 7.44
N LEU A 253 -1.84 2.14 6.83
CA LEU A 253 -0.57 1.59 7.27
C LEU A 253 0.57 2.20 6.46
N PHE A 254 1.70 2.47 7.10
CA PHE A 254 2.84 3.11 6.47
C PHE A 254 4.14 2.35 6.74
N ARG A 255 5.07 2.48 5.81
CA ARG A 255 6.49 2.24 6.06
C ARG A 255 7.05 3.35 6.96
N ASP A 256 7.83 3.00 7.97
CA ASP A 256 8.57 3.98 8.77
C ASP A 256 9.99 4.19 8.24
N GLN A 257 10.24 5.34 7.66
CA GLN A 257 11.56 5.71 7.14
C GLN A 257 12.57 6.06 8.25
N SER A 258 12.10 6.34 9.47
CA SER A 258 12.95 6.59 10.65
C SER A 258 13.64 5.34 11.17
N SER A 259 13.35 4.17 10.59
CA SER A 259 14.03 2.90 10.90
C SER A 259 13.72 2.33 12.29
N THR A 260 12.49 2.48 12.78
CA THR A 260 12.01 1.72 13.94
C THR A 260 11.89 0.22 13.62
N PHE A 261 11.85 -0.13 12.33
CA PHE A 261 11.54 -1.46 11.82
C PHE A 261 10.19 -1.99 12.31
N ARG A 262 9.25 -1.07 12.47
CA ARG A 262 7.84 -1.31 12.78
C ARG A 262 6.95 -0.57 11.78
N LYS A 263 5.77 -1.11 11.52
CA LYS A 263 4.76 -0.38 10.75
C LYS A 263 4.25 0.81 11.56
N MET A 264 3.92 1.89 10.87
CA MET A 264 3.12 2.97 11.44
C MET A 264 1.68 2.86 10.95
N ALA A 265 0.74 3.36 11.72
CA ALA A 265 -0.67 3.41 11.36
C ALA A 265 -1.30 4.75 11.73
N SER A 266 -2.29 5.14 10.94
CA SER A 266 -3.20 6.26 11.20
C SER A 266 -4.64 5.80 10.98
N ILE A 267 -5.59 6.38 11.71
CA ILE A 267 -6.98 5.95 11.75
C ILE A 267 -7.89 7.12 11.41
N SER A 268 -8.94 6.84 10.61
CA SER A 268 -10.01 7.78 10.31
C SER A 268 -11.37 7.19 10.64
N LYS A 269 -12.20 7.93 11.38
CA LYS A 269 -13.60 7.59 11.71
C LYS A 269 -14.63 8.38 10.93
N ASP A 270 -14.20 9.32 10.13
CA ASP A 270 -15.05 10.24 9.36
C ASP A 270 -14.93 10.01 7.86
N ASN A 271 -14.74 8.73 7.48
CA ASN A 271 -14.63 8.30 6.10
C ASN A 271 -13.51 9.02 5.33
N GLY A 272 -12.36 9.23 5.98
CA GLY A 272 -11.13 9.74 5.37
C GLY A 272 -11.02 11.27 5.30
N ASN A 273 -11.91 12.04 5.97
CA ASN A 273 -11.76 13.50 6.01
C ASN A 273 -10.62 13.95 6.94
N THR A 274 -10.54 13.30 8.12
CA THR A 274 -9.44 13.53 9.07
C THR A 274 -8.82 12.20 9.50
N TRP A 275 -7.56 12.25 9.86
CA TRP A 275 -6.76 11.08 10.23
C TRP A 275 -6.01 11.37 11.53
N SER A 276 -5.89 10.39 12.40
CA SER A 276 -5.04 10.50 13.58
C SER A 276 -3.58 10.75 13.19
N GLU A 277 -2.78 11.25 14.13
CA GLU A 277 -1.33 11.26 13.95
C GLU A 277 -0.83 9.84 13.65
N PRO A 278 0.01 9.63 12.60
CA PRO A 278 0.63 8.34 12.38
C PRO A 278 1.50 7.91 13.56
N ALA A 279 1.22 6.74 14.12
CA ALA A 279 1.92 6.21 15.29
C ALA A 279 2.51 4.82 15.02
N VAL A 280 3.59 4.49 15.71
CA VAL A 280 4.30 3.22 15.56
C VAL A 280 3.48 2.10 16.19
N THR A 281 3.29 1.00 15.46
CA THR A 281 2.66 -0.24 15.93
C THR A 281 3.72 -1.23 16.44
N ASN A 282 3.29 -2.40 16.96
CA ASN A 282 4.21 -3.49 17.25
C ASN A 282 4.47 -4.41 16.05
N ILE A 283 3.81 -4.20 14.90
CA ILE A 283 3.95 -5.03 13.70
C ILE A 283 5.35 -4.83 13.11
N PRO A 284 6.19 -5.87 12.99
CA PRO A 284 7.52 -5.74 12.42
C PRO A 284 7.49 -5.32 10.96
N ASP A 285 8.54 -4.62 10.53
CA ASP A 285 8.73 -4.17 9.15
C ASP A 285 10.17 -4.34 8.67
N ALA A 286 10.35 -4.48 7.37
CA ALA A 286 11.66 -4.46 6.72
C ALA A 286 12.04 -3.07 6.19
N ARG A 287 11.33 -2.02 6.60
CA ARG A 287 11.45 -0.68 6.04
C ARG A 287 11.18 -0.69 4.54
N VAL A 288 10.02 -1.24 4.17
CA VAL A 288 9.61 -1.44 2.78
C VAL A 288 8.10 -1.20 2.63
N LYS A 289 7.69 -0.86 1.40
CA LYS A 289 6.28 -0.78 1.01
C LYS A 289 5.56 -2.09 1.32
N GLN A 290 4.35 -2.00 1.82
CA GLN A 290 3.44 -3.12 2.11
C GLN A 290 2.17 -3.00 1.27
N SER A 291 1.33 -4.02 1.32
CA SER A 291 -0.03 -3.97 0.79
C SER A 291 -1.03 -4.46 1.83
N ALA A 292 -2.11 -3.71 2.03
CA ALA A 292 -3.22 -4.09 2.89
C ALA A 292 -4.53 -3.95 2.14
N GLY A 293 -5.54 -4.62 2.62
CA GLY A 293 -6.89 -4.57 2.07
C GLY A 293 -7.86 -5.42 2.89
N ASN A 294 -9.03 -5.67 2.32
CA ASN A 294 -10.04 -6.54 2.92
C ASN A 294 -10.33 -7.76 2.07
N LEU A 295 -10.57 -8.88 2.74
CA LEU A 295 -11.16 -10.08 2.13
C LEU A 295 -12.67 -9.89 1.92
N PRO A 296 -13.33 -10.75 1.13
CA PRO A 296 -14.77 -10.62 0.85
C PRO A 296 -15.67 -10.71 2.08
N ASP A 297 -15.21 -11.35 3.15
CA ASP A 297 -15.92 -11.45 4.44
C ASP A 297 -15.73 -10.21 5.35
N GLY A 298 -14.96 -9.22 4.89
CA GLY A 298 -14.64 -8.00 5.63
C GLY A 298 -13.40 -8.11 6.51
N SER A 299 -12.79 -9.28 6.67
CA SER A 299 -11.52 -9.44 7.38
C SER A 299 -10.43 -8.59 6.73
N ALA A 300 -9.53 -8.05 7.54
CA ALA A 300 -8.38 -7.30 7.05
C ALA A 300 -7.19 -8.23 6.78
N TYR A 301 -6.38 -7.88 5.79
CA TYR A 301 -5.08 -8.51 5.57
C TYR A 301 -3.97 -7.49 5.38
N LEU A 302 -2.75 -7.89 5.68
CA LEU A 302 -1.52 -7.13 5.48
C LEU A 302 -0.44 -8.03 4.89
N VAL A 303 0.07 -7.68 3.71
CA VAL A 303 1.18 -8.38 3.04
C VAL A 303 2.45 -7.56 3.16
N GLY A 304 3.55 -8.20 3.58
CA GLY A 304 4.84 -7.53 3.70
C GLY A 304 5.95 -8.46 4.16
N ASN A 305 7.04 -7.86 4.60
CA ASN A 305 8.21 -8.56 5.13
C ASN A 305 8.37 -8.22 6.62
N PRO A 306 7.69 -8.93 7.54
CA PRO A 306 7.65 -8.56 8.95
C PRO A 306 8.89 -9.06 9.71
N THR A 307 10.07 -8.56 9.36
CA THR A 307 11.35 -9.09 9.84
C THR A 307 11.97 -8.30 10.97
N GLY A 308 11.49 -7.09 11.25
CA GLY A 308 12.10 -6.20 12.24
C GLY A 308 13.55 -5.81 11.89
N ALA A 309 13.94 -5.97 10.64
CA ALA A 309 15.29 -5.69 10.14
C ALA A 309 15.23 -5.35 8.65
N LYS A 310 16.28 -4.71 8.11
CA LYS A 310 16.37 -4.34 6.69
C LYS A 310 16.59 -5.58 5.79
N ARG A 311 15.66 -6.53 5.85
CA ARG A 311 15.69 -7.81 5.09
C ARG A 311 14.32 -8.06 4.46
N ARG A 312 14.25 -8.07 3.13
CA ARG A 312 12.98 -8.16 2.36
C ARG A 312 12.56 -9.61 2.07
N TRP A 313 12.79 -10.50 3.01
CA TRP A 313 12.34 -11.91 3.02
C TRP A 313 12.29 -12.43 4.46
N PRO A 314 11.36 -13.38 4.77
CA PRO A 314 10.32 -13.93 3.90
C PRO A 314 9.23 -12.91 3.54
N LEU A 315 8.34 -13.27 2.59
CA LEU A 315 7.09 -12.58 2.29
C LEU A 315 5.96 -13.29 3.03
N VAL A 316 5.16 -12.53 3.77
CA VAL A 316 4.12 -13.04 4.67
C VAL A 316 2.84 -12.26 4.48
N ALA A 317 1.69 -12.93 4.58
CA ALA A 317 0.39 -12.30 4.78
C ALA A 317 -0.05 -12.47 6.24
N LEU A 318 -0.47 -11.39 6.87
CA LEU A 318 -1.10 -11.37 8.19
C LEU A 318 -2.60 -11.13 8.02
N PHE A 319 -3.44 -11.73 8.85
CA PHE A 319 -4.89 -11.62 8.78
C PHE A 319 -5.48 -11.23 10.13
N SER A 320 -6.62 -10.53 10.07
CA SER A 320 -7.36 -10.04 11.26
C SER A 320 -8.85 -10.00 10.95
N CYS A 321 -9.66 -10.62 11.81
CA CYS A 321 -11.12 -10.60 11.67
C CYS A 321 -11.74 -9.24 12.02
N ASP A 322 -11.13 -8.49 12.94
CA ASP A 322 -11.61 -7.17 13.41
C ASP A 322 -10.86 -5.98 12.81
N GLY A 323 -9.73 -6.24 12.12
CA GLY A 323 -8.85 -5.20 11.60
C GLY A 323 -8.02 -4.49 12.67
N ILE A 324 -7.92 -5.07 13.87
CA ILE A 324 -7.14 -4.56 15.00
C ILE A 324 -6.08 -5.59 15.40
N HIS A 325 -6.51 -6.81 15.71
CA HIS A 325 -5.66 -7.89 16.12
C HIS A 325 -5.35 -8.81 14.95
N PHE A 326 -4.12 -8.79 14.48
CA PHE A 326 -3.61 -9.68 13.43
C PHE A 326 -3.02 -10.92 14.11
N ASP A 327 -3.82 -11.95 14.22
CA ASP A 327 -3.56 -13.18 15.00
C ASP A 327 -3.21 -14.39 14.12
N HIS A 328 -3.28 -14.24 12.80
CA HIS A 328 -2.96 -15.29 11.83
C HIS A 328 -1.91 -14.83 10.83
N ALA A 329 -1.02 -15.76 10.45
CA ALA A 329 0.05 -15.50 9.51
C ALA A 329 0.18 -16.65 8.49
N LEU A 330 0.40 -16.31 7.22
CA LEU A 330 0.61 -17.25 6.13
C LEU A 330 1.95 -16.95 5.45
N LEU A 331 2.79 -17.98 5.32
CA LEU A 331 4.01 -17.88 4.54
C LEU A 331 3.66 -17.87 3.04
N LEU A 332 3.95 -16.76 2.38
CA LEU A 332 3.79 -16.63 0.93
C LEU A 332 5.05 -17.08 0.20
N ARG A 333 6.23 -16.62 0.67
CA ARG A 333 7.53 -16.97 0.09
C ARG A 333 8.57 -17.08 1.20
N ALA A 334 9.27 -18.20 1.24
CA ALA A 334 10.40 -18.39 2.15
C ALA A 334 11.63 -17.61 1.68
N GLY A 335 12.53 -17.34 2.62
CA GLY A 335 13.83 -16.72 2.36
C GLY A 335 15.01 -17.68 2.39
N GLY A 336 16.19 -17.14 2.63
CA GLY A 336 17.42 -17.90 2.79
C GLY A 336 17.77 -18.72 1.54
N LYS A 337 18.00 -20.01 1.69
CA LYS A 337 18.32 -20.93 0.59
C LYS A 337 17.20 -21.08 -0.45
N ASN A 338 15.98 -20.71 -0.12
CA ASN A 338 14.84 -20.77 -1.04
C ASN A 338 14.71 -19.50 -1.90
N LEU A 339 15.48 -18.47 -1.61
CA LEU A 339 15.51 -17.24 -2.38
C LEU A 339 16.50 -17.39 -3.53
N GLN A 340 16.03 -17.14 -4.76
CA GLN A 340 16.95 -17.11 -5.90
C GLN A 340 18.02 -16.02 -5.75
N PRO A 341 19.25 -16.26 -6.21
CA PRO A 341 20.30 -15.26 -6.14
C PRO A 341 19.98 -14.06 -7.05
N GLN A 342 20.48 -12.88 -6.68
CA GLN A 342 20.51 -11.74 -7.58
C GLN A 342 21.42 -12.06 -8.77
N ARG A 343 20.92 -11.88 -9.98
CA ARG A 343 21.63 -12.23 -11.23
C ARG A 343 22.35 -11.04 -11.86
N TYR A 344 21.78 -9.86 -11.69
CA TYR A 344 22.27 -8.65 -12.36
C TYR A 344 22.62 -7.55 -11.35
N PRO A 345 23.80 -6.90 -11.49
CA PRO A 345 24.14 -5.76 -10.63
C PRO A 345 23.27 -4.56 -10.96
N GLY A 346 23.16 -3.61 -10.03
CA GLY A 346 22.46 -2.34 -10.23
C GLY A 346 22.33 -1.53 -8.96
N LYS A 347 22.15 -0.22 -9.12
CA LYS A 347 21.92 0.72 -8.02
C LYS A 347 20.58 0.43 -7.34
N ALA A 348 20.57 0.44 -6.02
CA ALA A 348 19.41 0.24 -5.16
C ALA A 348 18.67 -1.10 -5.35
N LYS A 349 19.28 -2.09 -6.03
CA LYS A 349 18.79 -3.47 -6.01
C LYS A 349 18.86 -4.05 -4.61
N THR A 350 17.83 -4.78 -4.22
CA THR A 350 17.70 -5.36 -2.88
C THR A 350 17.25 -6.81 -3.01
N LEU A 351 18.01 -7.71 -2.41
CA LEU A 351 17.67 -9.13 -2.32
C LEU A 351 16.34 -9.34 -1.61
N GLY A 352 15.47 -10.17 -2.17
CA GLY A 352 14.18 -10.54 -1.59
C GLY A 352 12.97 -10.06 -2.38
N TYR A 353 11.81 -10.06 -1.72
CA TYR A 353 10.50 -9.79 -2.30
C TYR A 353 10.14 -8.33 -2.05
N ASN A 354 10.23 -7.52 -3.10
CA ASN A 354 10.18 -6.08 -3.00
C ASN A 354 8.80 -5.54 -3.38
N TYR A 355 8.29 -4.62 -2.56
CA TYR A 355 7.12 -3.79 -2.84
C TYR A 355 5.87 -4.60 -3.25
N PRO A 356 5.40 -5.51 -2.37
CA PRO A 356 4.22 -6.29 -2.67
C PRO A 356 3.00 -5.40 -2.86
N LYS A 357 2.16 -5.78 -3.81
CA LYS A 357 0.86 -5.22 -4.07
C LYS A 357 -0.15 -6.34 -4.21
N SER A 358 -1.32 -6.17 -3.60
CA SER A 358 -2.33 -7.23 -3.54
C SER A 358 -3.69 -6.75 -3.99
N MET A 359 -4.49 -7.68 -4.49
CA MET A 359 -5.91 -7.50 -4.76
C MET A 359 -6.66 -8.81 -4.56
N VAL A 360 -7.95 -8.71 -4.28
CA VAL A 360 -8.85 -9.87 -4.28
C VAL A 360 -9.65 -9.89 -5.57
N HIS A 361 -9.67 -11.04 -6.24
CA HIS A 361 -10.45 -11.27 -7.45
C HIS A 361 -10.82 -12.76 -7.56
N ASN A 362 -12.08 -13.07 -7.97
CA ASN A 362 -12.57 -14.45 -8.15
C ASN A 362 -12.20 -15.39 -6.98
N ASN A 363 -12.48 -14.94 -5.75
CA ASN A 363 -12.20 -15.69 -4.53
C ASN A 363 -10.72 -16.11 -4.35
N LYS A 364 -9.81 -15.32 -4.89
CA LYS A 364 -8.36 -15.48 -4.74
C LYS A 364 -7.73 -14.16 -4.30
N LEU A 365 -6.72 -14.24 -3.44
CA LEU A 365 -5.86 -13.12 -3.10
C LEU A 365 -4.60 -13.20 -3.97
N TYR A 366 -4.44 -12.23 -4.87
CA TYR A 366 -3.28 -12.07 -5.74
C TYR A 366 -2.29 -11.11 -5.10
N ILE A 367 -1.02 -11.47 -5.08
CA ILE A 367 0.07 -10.66 -4.56
C ILE A 367 1.16 -10.58 -5.61
N ALA A 368 1.33 -9.41 -6.22
CA ALA A 368 2.39 -9.15 -7.19
C ALA A 368 3.55 -8.38 -6.52
N TYR A 369 4.79 -8.71 -6.87
CA TYR A 369 6.00 -8.12 -6.30
C TYR A 369 7.19 -8.30 -7.24
N ALA A 370 8.28 -7.58 -6.95
CA ALA A 370 9.54 -7.78 -7.65
C ALA A 370 10.50 -8.63 -6.79
N THR A 371 10.96 -9.76 -7.30
CA THR A 371 11.99 -10.58 -6.67
C THR A 371 13.36 -10.07 -7.06
N ASN A 372 14.16 -9.67 -6.05
CA ASN A 372 15.50 -9.08 -6.22
C ASN A 372 15.51 -7.78 -7.05
N LYS A 373 14.34 -7.17 -7.30
CA LYS A 373 14.14 -6.10 -8.28
C LYS A 373 14.57 -6.49 -9.69
N GLU A 374 14.37 -7.74 -10.05
CA GLU A 374 14.67 -8.36 -11.36
C GLU A 374 13.45 -9.02 -11.95
N ASP A 375 12.95 -10.07 -11.31
CA ASP A 375 11.75 -10.76 -11.75
C ASP A 375 10.50 -10.09 -11.20
N VAL A 376 9.42 -10.13 -11.97
CA VAL A 376 8.08 -9.81 -11.52
C VAL A 376 7.31 -11.10 -11.35
N GLU A 377 6.83 -11.35 -10.14
CA GLU A 377 6.12 -12.57 -9.78
C GLU A 377 4.74 -12.23 -9.18
N CYS A 378 3.83 -13.19 -9.27
CA CYS A 378 2.52 -13.17 -8.63
C CYS A 378 2.35 -14.41 -7.77
N THR A 379 2.17 -14.24 -6.48
CA THR A 379 1.71 -15.29 -5.58
C THR A 379 0.19 -15.22 -5.46
N VAL A 380 -0.47 -16.36 -5.62
CA VAL A 380 -1.92 -16.50 -5.56
C VAL A 380 -2.27 -17.36 -4.36
N VAL A 381 -3.19 -16.89 -3.53
CA VAL A 381 -3.75 -17.63 -2.41
C VAL A 381 -5.21 -17.91 -2.69
N ASP A 382 -5.58 -19.20 -2.70
CA ASP A 382 -6.97 -19.63 -2.81
C ASP A 382 -7.68 -19.36 -1.48
N LEU A 383 -8.74 -18.55 -1.48
CA LEU A 383 -9.43 -18.15 -0.26
C LEU A 383 -10.31 -19.27 0.34
N GLU A 384 -10.77 -20.23 -0.45
CA GLU A 384 -11.49 -21.40 0.08
C GLU A 384 -10.53 -22.36 0.80
N GLU A 385 -9.37 -22.60 0.21
CA GLU A 385 -8.32 -23.37 0.89
C GLU A 385 -7.79 -22.64 2.14
N LEU A 386 -7.68 -21.32 2.07
CA LEU A 386 -7.25 -20.48 3.21
C LEU A 386 -8.22 -20.58 4.40
N LYS A 387 -9.54 -20.56 4.16
CA LYS A 387 -10.56 -20.71 5.21
C LYS A 387 -10.46 -22.03 5.99
N GLN A 388 -9.94 -23.09 5.35
CA GLN A 388 -9.72 -24.37 6.01
C GLN A 388 -8.49 -24.37 6.95
N ILE A 389 -7.58 -23.43 6.72
CA ILE A 389 -6.32 -23.30 7.46
C ILE A 389 -6.44 -22.27 8.60
N LEU A 390 -7.18 -21.18 8.34
CA LEU A 390 -7.49 -20.18 9.36
C LEU A 390 -8.67 -20.68 10.21
N PRO A 391 -8.55 -20.72 11.54
CA PRO A 391 -9.69 -21.09 12.39
C PRO A 391 -10.87 -20.15 12.13
N THR A 392 -12.05 -20.72 11.97
CA THR A 392 -13.31 -19.97 11.98
C THR A 392 -13.60 -19.56 13.41
N ASN A 393 -13.56 -18.29 13.71
CA ASN A 393 -14.10 -17.74 14.97
C ASN A 393 -15.62 -17.71 14.93
#